data_b0e3de2365ef6b40d656c7d1721042d7
#
_entry.id   b0e3de2365ef6b40d656c7d1721042d7
#
_cell.length_a   1.000
_cell.length_b   1.000
_cell.length_c   1.000
_cell.angle_alpha   90.00
_cell.angle_beta   90.00
_cell.angle_gamma   90.00
#
_symmetry.space_group_name_H-M   'P 1'
#
loop_
_entity.id
_entity.type
_entity.pdbx_description
1 polymer ?
#
loop_
_entity_poly.entity_id
_entity_poly.type
_entity_poly.pdbx_seq_one_letter_code
_entity_poly.pdbx_strand_id
1 'polypeptide(L)'
;MTFDIKRLPDERDAVAPDGSDVRILLRLDSGSMAHFELAPGRTSGAVAHRTVEEIWYVMQGRGEMWRKHENREEVVTIEPGVCLSIPAGTQFQFRSLGSEPLAAIAITMPPWPGPGEAYVVAGKWPQTEWDR
;
A
#
# COMPACT_ATOMS: atom_id res chain seq x y z
N MET A 1 12.00 25.52 -9.79
CA MET A 1 12.38 24.39 -8.91
C MET A 1 12.17 24.79 -7.46
N THR A 2 11.55 23.91 -6.66
CA THR A 2 11.35 24.13 -5.23
C THR A 2 12.02 22.99 -4.45
N PHE A 3 12.38 23.29 -3.22
CA PHE A 3 12.78 22.26 -2.26
C PHE A 3 11.63 22.11 -1.27
N ASP A 4 10.98 20.95 -1.30
CA ASP A 4 9.79 20.72 -0.48
C ASP A 4 10.14 19.94 0.79
N ILE A 5 9.41 20.25 1.84
CA ILE A 5 9.51 19.53 3.11
C ILE A 5 8.10 19.34 3.65
N LYS A 6 7.83 18.17 4.21
CA LYS A 6 6.51 17.87 4.76
C LYS A 6 6.64 16.94 5.96
N ARG A 7 5.87 17.21 6.98
CA ARG A 7 5.73 16.30 8.13
C ARG A 7 4.58 15.34 7.86
N LEU A 8 4.67 14.12 8.35
CA LEU A 8 3.57 13.16 8.25
C LEU A 8 2.29 13.78 8.88
N PRO A 9 1.21 13.92 8.11
CA PRO A 9 -0.04 14.46 8.64
C PRO A 9 -0.65 13.57 9.72
N ASP A 10 -1.35 14.18 10.69
CA ASP A 10 -2.07 13.40 11.71
C ASP A 10 -3.25 12.65 11.11
N GLU A 11 -3.96 13.28 10.16
CA GLU A 11 -5.14 12.71 9.53
C GLU A 11 -4.83 12.23 8.11
N ARG A 12 -5.59 11.20 7.69
CA ARG A 12 -5.47 10.71 6.31
C ARG A 12 -5.95 11.76 5.31
N ASP A 13 -5.36 11.75 4.13
CA ASP A 13 -5.81 12.56 3.01
C ASP A 13 -6.91 11.87 2.22
N ALA A 14 -6.89 10.54 2.17
CA ALA A 14 -7.81 9.76 1.36
C ALA A 14 -7.88 8.31 1.85
N VAL A 15 -8.85 7.58 1.33
CA VAL A 15 -8.92 6.12 1.45
C VAL A 15 -8.50 5.55 0.10
N ALA A 16 -7.53 4.63 0.12
CA ALA A 16 -7.03 3.99 -1.09
C ALA A 16 -8.09 3.05 -1.69
N PRO A 17 -7.94 2.66 -2.96
CA PRO A 17 -8.84 1.67 -3.57
C PRO A 17 -8.91 0.35 -2.78
N ASP A 18 -7.85 -0.02 -2.09
CA ASP A 18 -7.81 -1.23 -1.26
C ASP A 18 -8.41 -1.05 0.15
N GLY A 19 -8.85 0.16 0.49
CA GLY A 19 -9.47 0.47 1.78
C GLY A 19 -8.51 0.97 2.85
N SER A 20 -7.21 1.01 2.60
CA SER A 20 -6.25 1.54 3.57
C SER A 20 -6.30 3.08 3.63
N ASP A 21 -5.86 3.63 4.74
CA ASP A 21 -5.76 5.08 4.90
C ASP A 21 -4.46 5.59 4.26
N VAL A 22 -4.57 6.63 3.46
CA VAL A 22 -3.43 7.20 2.73
C VAL A 22 -3.13 8.60 3.21
N ARG A 23 -1.86 8.84 3.53
CA ARG A 23 -1.32 10.17 3.74
C ARG A 23 -0.34 10.45 2.61
N ILE A 24 -0.62 11.51 1.84
CA ILE A 24 0.19 11.89 0.69
C ILE A 24 1.40 12.66 1.20
N LEU A 25 2.59 12.21 0.81
CA LEU A 25 3.83 12.85 1.21
C LEU A 25 4.40 13.67 0.05
N LEU A 26 5.63 13.41 -0.37
CA LEU A 26 6.26 14.20 -1.41
C LEU A 26 6.22 13.53 -2.77
N ARG A 27 6.43 14.33 -3.79
CA ARG A 27 6.40 13.86 -5.17
C ARG A 27 7.43 14.63 -5.99
N LEU A 28 8.12 13.92 -6.86
CA LEU A 28 9.00 14.47 -7.88
C LEU A 28 8.57 13.92 -9.25
N ASP A 29 9.30 14.26 -10.30
CA ASP A 29 8.92 13.87 -11.67
C ASP A 29 8.91 12.36 -11.88
N SER A 30 9.78 11.64 -11.19
CA SER A 30 9.93 10.18 -11.42
C SER A 30 9.29 9.31 -10.37
N GLY A 31 8.75 9.89 -9.31
CA GLY A 31 8.14 9.08 -8.26
C GLY A 31 7.38 9.90 -7.23
N SER A 32 6.57 9.21 -6.43
CA SER A 32 5.85 9.82 -5.34
C SER A 32 5.93 8.96 -4.08
N MET A 33 5.69 9.59 -2.95
CA MET A 33 5.76 8.94 -1.64
C MET A 33 4.44 9.08 -0.92
N ALA A 34 3.98 8.00 -0.31
CA ALA A 34 2.77 8.01 0.51
C ALA A 34 2.96 7.11 1.73
N HIS A 35 2.17 7.37 2.75
CA HIS A 35 2.09 6.55 3.94
C HIS A 35 0.76 5.81 3.93
N PHE A 36 0.81 4.49 4.01
CA PHE A 36 -0.38 3.63 4.09
C PHE A 36 -0.55 3.08 5.49
N GLU A 37 -1.78 3.03 5.96
CA GLU A 37 -2.09 2.51 7.28
C GLU A 37 -3.34 1.66 7.21
N LEU A 38 -3.27 0.48 7.85
CA LEU A 38 -4.39 -0.46 7.94
C LEU A 38 -4.64 -0.77 9.41
N ALA A 39 -5.86 -0.53 9.88
CA ALA A 39 -6.22 -0.72 11.28
C ALA A 39 -6.02 -2.18 11.71
N PRO A 40 -5.76 -2.42 13.01
CA PRO A 40 -5.57 -3.78 13.52
C PRO A 40 -6.71 -4.72 13.15
N GLY A 41 -6.37 -5.93 12.73
CA GLY A 41 -7.35 -6.95 12.38
C GLY A 41 -8.03 -6.78 11.03
N ARG A 42 -7.66 -5.76 10.25
CA ARG A 42 -8.28 -5.49 8.96
C ARG A 42 -7.52 -6.16 7.83
N THR A 43 -8.25 -6.48 6.77
CA THR A 43 -7.70 -7.03 5.53
C THR A 43 -8.06 -6.09 4.39
N SER A 44 -7.08 -5.71 3.60
CA SER A 44 -7.28 -4.80 2.48
C SER A 44 -8.05 -5.48 1.35
N GLY A 45 -8.56 -4.70 0.41
CA GLY A 45 -8.99 -5.22 -0.88
C GLY A 45 -7.76 -5.65 -1.68
N ALA A 46 -7.97 -6.58 -2.60
CA ALA A 46 -6.91 -7.02 -3.50
C ALA A 46 -6.96 -6.17 -4.77
N VAL A 47 -5.82 -5.66 -5.18
CA VAL A 47 -5.70 -4.80 -6.36
C VAL A 47 -4.44 -5.13 -7.13
N ALA A 48 -4.36 -4.61 -8.35
CA ALA A 48 -3.14 -4.55 -9.14
C ALA A 48 -3.04 -3.16 -9.76
N HIS A 49 -1.81 -2.75 -10.08
CA HIS A 49 -1.58 -1.45 -10.73
C HIS A 49 -1.28 -1.67 -12.21
N ARG A 50 -1.80 -0.76 -13.06
CA ARG A 50 -1.62 -0.87 -14.52
C ARG A 50 -0.21 -0.54 -14.95
N THR A 51 0.36 0.54 -14.44
CA THR A 51 1.65 1.07 -14.88
C THR A 51 2.62 1.36 -13.76
N VAL A 52 2.12 1.54 -12.54
CA VAL A 52 2.93 1.92 -11.38
C VAL A 52 3.58 0.70 -10.76
N GLU A 53 4.87 0.80 -10.50
CA GLU A 53 5.57 -0.13 -9.63
C GLU A 53 5.82 0.54 -8.27
N GLU A 54 5.92 -0.26 -7.23
CA GLU A 54 6.01 0.24 -5.86
C GLU A 54 7.11 -0.45 -5.08
N ILE A 55 7.68 0.30 -4.13
CA ILE A 55 8.56 -0.26 -3.10
C ILE A 55 8.02 0.20 -1.76
N TRP A 56 7.87 -0.75 -0.84
CA TRP A 56 7.37 -0.48 0.51
C TRP A 56 8.48 -0.63 1.54
N TYR A 57 8.42 0.20 2.57
CA TYR A 57 9.18 0.03 3.82
C TYR A 57 8.19 0.02 4.97
N VAL A 58 8.10 -1.09 5.70
CA VAL A 58 7.16 -1.24 6.81
C VAL A 58 7.73 -0.53 8.04
N MET A 59 6.92 0.32 8.65
CA MET A 59 7.33 1.16 9.78
C MET A 59 6.72 0.75 11.11
N GLN A 60 5.53 0.17 11.10
CA GLN A 60 4.77 -0.12 12.31
C GLN A 60 3.87 -1.31 12.10
N GLY A 61 3.60 -2.05 13.18
CA GLY A 61 2.65 -3.14 13.16
C GLY A 61 3.24 -4.42 12.59
N ARG A 62 2.37 -5.41 12.40
CA ARG A 62 2.73 -6.72 11.89
C ARG A 62 1.59 -7.23 11.03
N GLY A 63 1.92 -7.87 9.95
CA GLY A 63 0.91 -8.41 9.05
C GLY A 63 1.47 -9.36 8.03
N GLU A 64 0.70 -9.56 6.99
CA GLU A 64 1.09 -10.40 5.86
C GLU A 64 0.77 -9.69 4.55
N MET A 65 1.64 -9.91 3.57
CA MET A 65 1.46 -9.43 2.19
C MET A 65 1.38 -10.63 1.27
N TRP A 66 0.29 -10.72 0.52
CA TRP A 66 0.11 -11.66 -0.58
C TRP A 66 0.43 -10.95 -1.89
N ARG A 67 1.28 -11.57 -2.73
CA ARG A 67 1.59 -11.07 -4.07
C ARG A 67 1.47 -12.21 -5.07
N LYS A 68 0.90 -11.91 -6.24
CA LYS A 68 0.78 -12.87 -7.33
C LYS A 68 1.06 -12.20 -8.66
N HIS A 69 1.96 -12.79 -9.45
CA HIS A 69 2.27 -12.33 -10.79
C HIS A 69 2.57 -13.54 -11.67
N GLU A 70 1.78 -13.74 -12.70
CA GLU A 70 1.87 -14.91 -13.56
C GLU A 70 1.75 -16.20 -12.76
N ASN A 71 2.77 -17.07 -12.82
CA ASN A 71 2.78 -18.36 -12.11
C ASN A 71 3.36 -18.27 -10.69
N ARG A 72 3.82 -17.10 -10.30
CA ARG A 72 4.46 -16.91 -9.01
C ARG A 72 3.47 -16.34 -8.01
N GLU A 73 3.38 -16.97 -6.87
CA GLU A 73 2.50 -16.55 -5.78
C GLU A 73 3.18 -16.80 -4.46
N GLU A 74 3.12 -15.83 -3.55
CA GLU A 74 3.69 -15.99 -2.22
C GLU A 74 2.97 -15.12 -1.19
N VAL A 75 3.08 -15.52 0.07
CA VAL A 75 2.67 -14.74 1.23
C VAL A 75 3.91 -14.56 2.10
N VAL A 76 4.18 -13.31 2.47
CA VAL A 76 5.32 -12.98 3.34
C VAL A 76 4.84 -12.26 4.57
N THR A 77 5.50 -12.51 5.70
CA THR A 77 5.28 -11.74 6.92
C THR A 77 5.93 -10.37 6.76
N ILE A 78 5.20 -9.33 7.15
CA ILE A 78 5.71 -7.96 7.12
C ILE A 78 5.66 -7.37 8.52
N GLU A 79 6.74 -6.70 8.90
CA GLU A 79 6.93 -6.07 10.20
C GLU A 79 7.96 -4.94 10.06
N PRO A 80 8.15 -4.10 11.08
CA PRO A 80 9.07 -2.96 10.94
C PRO A 80 10.44 -3.38 10.44
N GLY A 81 10.92 -2.66 9.43
CA GLY A 81 12.21 -2.91 8.78
C GLY A 81 12.13 -3.77 7.53
N VAL A 82 11.00 -4.41 7.26
CA VAL A 82 10.83 -5.20 6.03
C VAL A 82 10.61 -4.27 4.84
N CYS A 83 11.36 -4.50 3.76
CA CYS A 83 11.13 -3.87 2.47
C CYS A 83 10.58 -4.90 1.50
N LEU A 84 9.68 -4.47 0.62
CA LEU A 84 9.19 -5.35 -0.43
C LEU A 84 8.86 -4.57 -1.69
N SER A 85 8.85 -5.28 -2.82
CA SER A 85 8.57 -4.70 -4.12
C SER A 85 7.24 -5.20 -4.67
N ILE A 86 6.56 -4.34 -5.41
CA ILE A 86 5.32 -4.67 -6.10
C ILE A 86 5.46 -4.18 -7.54
N PRO A 87 5.97 -5.03 -8.45
CA PRO A 87 6.06 -4.67 -9.87
C PRO A 87 4.69 -4.38 -10.47
N ALA A 88 4.65 -3.57 -11.51
CA ALA A 88 3.40 -3.28 -12.24
C ALA A 88 2.75 -4.59 -12.70
N GLY A 89 1.43 -4.68 -12.60
CA GLY A 89 0.68 -5.88 -12.95
C GLY A 89 0.64 -6.95 -11.88
N THR A 90 1.38 -6.77 -10.78
CA THR A 90 1.34 -7.72 -9.66
C THR A 90 0.03 -7.53 -8.89
N GLN A 91 -0.67 -8.62 -8.66
CA GLN A 91 -1.83 -8.63 -7.77
C GLN A 91 -1.32 -8.68 -6.33
N PHE A 92 -1.89 -7.89 -5.45
CA PHE A 92 -1.47 -7.90 -4.05
C PHE A 92 -2.61 -7.58 -3.10
N GLN A 93 -2.45 -8.06 -1.88
CA GLN A 93 -3.39 -7.85 -0.79
C GLN A 93 -2.61 -7.96 0.52
N PHE A 94 -2.96 -7.17 1.50
CA PHE A 94 -2.29 -7.21 2.79
C PHE A 94 -3.28 -7.16 3.93
N ARG A 95 -2.83 -7.62 5.11
CA ARG A 95 -3.67 -7.62 6.30
C ARG A 95 -2.85 -7.34 7.54
N SER A 96 -3.49 -6.69 8.51
CA SER A 96 -2.90 -6.30 9.79
C SER A 96 -3.27 -7.34 10.84
N LEU A 97 -2.27 -8.01 11.41
CA LEU A 97 -2.47 -9.12 12.35
C LEU A 97 -2.09 -8.76 13.78
N GLY A 98 -1.43 -7.64 13.99
CA GLY A 98 -1.01 -7.23 15.33
C GLY A 98 -2.08 -6.44 16.07
N SER A 99 -1.72 -5.95 17.23
CA SER A 99 -2.56 -5.08 18.05
C SER A 99 -2.41 -3.60 17.68
N GLU A 100 -1.41 -3.27 16.86
CA GLU A 100 -1.17 -1.94 16.33
C GLU A 100 -1.57 -1.84 14.87
N PRO A 101 -1.86 -0.64 14.36
CA PRO A 101 -2.04 -0.47 12.92
C PRO A 101 -0.80 -0.90 12.16
N LEU A 102 -0.99 -1.53 11.01
CA LEU A 102 0.08 -1.81 10.07
C LEU A 102 0.32 -0.55 9.25
N ALA A 103 1.54 -0.04 9.28
CA ALA A 103 1.88 1.18 8.55
C ALA A 103 3.15 1.01 7.73
N ALA A 104 3.15 1.57 6.53
CA ALA A 104 4.26 1.49 5.60
C ALA A 104 4.41 2.78 4.81
N ILE A 105 5.65 3.10 4.45
CA ILE A 105 5.95 4.11 3.44
C ILE A 105 6.05 3.39 2.11
N ALA A 106 5.40 3.93 1.10
CA ALA A 106 5.46 3.40 -0.26
C ALA A 106 5.99 4.47 -1.21
N ILE A 107 6.89 4.05 -2.08
CA ILE A 107 7.39 4.84 -3.20
C ILE A 107 6.76 4.29 -4.47
N THR A 108 6.08 5.15 -5.21
CA THR A 108 5.46 4.78 -6.49
C THR A 108 6.23 5.39 -7.64
N MET A 109 6.42 4.61 -8.69
CA MET A 109 7.18 5.00 -9.89
C MET A 109 6.42 4.52 -11.12
N PRO A 110 5.94 5.42 -11.98
CA PRO A 110 5.97 6.87 -11.91
C PRO A 110 5.15 7.42 -10.73
N PRO A 111 5.07 8.73 -10.57
CA PRO A 111 4.20 9.31 -9.54
C PRO A 111 2.77 8.81 -9.69
N TRP A 112 2.09 8.62 -8.59
CA TRP A 112 0.71 8.08 -8.60
C TRP A 112 -0.16 8.90 -9.55
N PRO A 113 -0.72 8.27 -10.62
CA PRO A 113 -1.45 9.04 -11.64
C PRO A 113 -2.88 9.41 -11.25
N GLY A 114 -3.48 8.65 -10.32
CA GLY A 114 -4.84 8.92 -9.87
C GLY A 114 -5.82 7.79 -10.17
N PRO A 115 -7.13 8.11 -10.25
CA PRO A 115 -8.17 7.10 -10.45
C PRO A 115 -7.94 6.26 -11.69
N GLY A 116 -8.24 4.96 -11.59
CA GLY A 116 -8.09 4.01 -12.68
C GLY A 116 -6.74 3.32 -12.75
N GLU A 117 -5.74 3.80 -12.02
CA GLU A 117 -4.43 3.15 -11.97
C GLU A 117 -4.52 1.80 -11.25
N ALA A 118 -5.17 1.75 -10.10
CA ALA A 118 -5.42 0.51 -9.37
C ALA A 118 -6.74 -0.10 -9.84
N TYR A 119 -6.75 -1.41 -10.05
CA TYR A 119 -7.97 -2.13 -10.39
C TYR A 119 -8.14 -3.33 -9.47
N VAL A 120 -9.40 -3.65 -9.17
CA VAL A 120 -9.77 -4.73 -8.26
C VAL A 120 -9.50 -6.09 -8.90
N VAL A 121 -8.94 -7.00 -8.11
CA VAL A 121 -8.73 -8.39 -8.51
C VAL A 121 -9.27 -9.32 -7.44
N ALA A 122 -9.43 -10.61 -7.78
CA ALA A 122 -9.76 -11.62 -6.80
C ALA A 122 -8.56 -11.82 -5.89
N GLY A 123 -8.77 -11.64 -4.58
CA GLY A 123 -7.70 -11.76 -3.61
C GLY A 123 -7.55 -13.14 -3.04
N LYS A 124 -6.63 -13.25 -2.10
CA LYS A 124 -6.41 -14.46 -1.33
C LYS A 124 -7.36 -14.55 -0.13
N TRP A 125 -7.65 -13.41 0.49
CA TRP A 125 -8.46 -13.33 1.71
C TRP A 125 -9.72 -12.50 1.49
N PRO A 126 -10.80 -12.76 2.23
CA PRO A 126 -11.95 -11.86 2.22
C PRO A 126 -11.55 -10.48 2.70
N GLN A 127 -11.93 -9.45 1.96
CA GLN A 127 -11.73 -8.07 2.36
C GLN A 127 -12.60 -7.75 3.57
N THR A 128 -12.07 -6.99 4.53
CA THR A 128 -12.86 -6.48 5.63
C THR A 128 -13.91 -5.51 5.10
N GLU A 129 -15.15 -5.70 5.54
CA GLU A 129 -16.22 -4.74 5.27
C GLU A 129 -16.09 -3.58 6.25
N TRP A 130 -16.07 -2.37 5.72
CA TRP A 130 -15.89 -1.17 6.52
C TRP A 130 -17.07 -0.23 6.36
N ASP A 131 -17.47 0.31 7.48
CA ASP A 131 -18.52 1.32 7.52
C ASP A 131 -17.88 2.71 7.37
N ARG A 132 -17.59 3.06 6.12
CA ARG A 132 -16.88 4.31 5.82
C ARG A 132 -17.72 5.30 5.06
#